data_c29ac72efb925879ed69ac0853e0de27
#
_entry.id   c29ac72efb925879ed69ac0853e0de27
#
_cell.length_a   1.000
_cell.length_b   1.000
_cell.length_c   1.000
_cell.angle_alpha   90.00
_cell.angle_beta   90.00
_cell.angle_gamma   90.00
#
_symmetry.space_group_name_H-M   'P 1'
#
loop_
_entity.id
_entity.type
_entity.pdbx_description
1 polymer ?
#
loop_
_entity_poly.entity_id
_entity_poly.type
_entity_poly.pdbx_seq_one_letter_code
_entity_poly.pdbx_strand_id
1 'polypeptide(L)'
;AKARRVGALTKGGDGSPPASVPSTYTSDSKKEALCLEYVRHFREKFTALFPDRRELFLMPRNEWGLPKFVCTTLRPTLLPYREIYDFGTLAHFVANYLHYEPLESPNEYPEVLPSPTQVLDWKVGDCFDFAVLLCSYLLGAGYDAYVVYGYAPSWICLRDQSDTTVPILEREAE
;
A
#
# COMPACT_ATOMS: atom_id res chain seq x y z
N ALA A 1 -6.43 -5.02 14.46
CA ALA A 1 -7.54 -4.09 14.16
C ALA A 1 -7.86 -4.10 12.67
N LYS A 2 -6.89 -4.03 11.74
CA LYS A 2 -7.09 -4.07 10.28
C LYS A 2 -7.86 -5.32 9.83
N ALA A 3 -7.44 -6.50 10.22
CA ALA A 3 -8.13 -7.76 9.88
C ALA A 3 -9.59 -7.79 10.39
N ARG A 4 -9.87 -7.23 11.56
CA ARG A 4 -11.24 -7.11 12.09
C ARG A 4 -12.10 -6.15 11.27
N ARG A 5 -11.53 -5.04 10.76
CA ARG A 5 -12.23 -4.04 9.95
C ARG A 5 -12.56 -4.58 8.56
N VAL A 6 -11.60 -5.28 7.93
CA VAL A 6 -11.85 -6.01 6.67
C VAL A 6 -12.97 -7.04 6.86
N GLY A 7 -12.91 -7.85 7.92
CA GLY A 7 -13.97 -8.81 8.25
C GLY A 7 -15.34 -8.16 8.53
N ALA A 8 -15.39 -6.91 8.96
CA ALA A 8 -16.64 -6.16 9.15
C ALA A 8 -17.25 -5.70 7.82
N LEU A 9 -16.44 -5.26 6.87
CA LEU A 9 -16.91 -4.90 5.52
C LEU A 9 -17.50 -6.10 4.78
N THR A 10 -16.90 -7.27 4.94
CA THR A 10 -17.34 -8.50 4.26
C THR A 10 -18.55 -9.18 4.97
N LYS A 11 -18.82 -8.87 6.24
CA LYS A 11 -19.86 -9.49 7.06
C LYS A 11 -21.06 -8.56 7.34
N GLY A 12 -20.96 -7.28 7.03
CA GLY A 12 -21.99 -6.29 7.33
C GLY A 12 -23.04 -6.21 6.24
N GLY A 13 -24.22 -6.76 6.48
CA GLY A 13 -25.48 -6.52 5.74
C GLY A 13 -25.39 -6.81 4.24
N ASP A 14 -26.47 -7.08 3.63
CA ASP A 14 -26.82 -7.09 2.18
C ASP A 14 -25.71 -7.09 1.08
N GLY A 15 -24.44 -7.09 1.42
CA GLY A 15 -23.31 -7.22 0.47
C GLY A 15 -23.17 -6.12 -0.60
N SER A 16 -24.03 -5.14 -0.60
CA SER A 16 -23.99 -4.04 -1.57
C SER A 16 -23.00 -2.96 -1.09
N PRO A 17 -22.02 -2.59 -1.93
CA PRO A 17 -21.11 -1.51 -1.59
C PRO A 17 -21.89 -0.18 -1.50
N PRO A 18 -21.50 0.75 -0.60
CA PRO A 18 -22.11 2.06 -0.57
C PRO A 18 -21.94 2.76 -1.94
N ALA A 19 -22.93 3.54 -2.35
CA ALA A 19 -22.98 4.23 -3.65
C ALA A 19 -21.77 5.15 -3.93
N SER A 20 -20.99 5.46 -2.91
CA SER A 20 -19.75 6.26 -2.97
C SER A 20 -18.51 5.46 -3.37
N VAL A 21 -18.56 4.13 -3.37
CA VAL A 21 -17.41 3.28 -3.68
C VAL A 21 -17.31 3.07 -5.19
N PRO A 22 -16.15 3.36 -5.83
CA PRO A 22 -15.96 3.08 -7.24
C PRO A 22 -16.19 1.60 -7.57
N SER A 23 -16.88 1.32 -8.67
CA SER A 23 -17.18 -0.06 -9.09
C SER A 23 -15.91 -0.92 -9.26
N THR A 24 -14.77 -0.30 -9.58
CA THR A 24 -13.48 -0.99 -9.71
C THR A 24 -12.96 -1.58 -8.39
N TYR A 25 -13.50 -1.22 -7.24
CA TYR A 25 -13.13 -1.82 -5.95
C TYR A 25 -13.86 -3.13 -5.69
N THR A 26 -15.03 -3.29 -6.27
CA THR A 26 -15.90 -4.46 -6.05
C THR A 26 -15.99 -5.39 -7.26
N SER A 27 -15.51 -4.95 -8.43
CA SER A 27 -15.46 -5.75 -9.66
C SER A 27 -14.29 -5.34 -10.53
N ASP A 28 -13.81 -6.26 -11.38
CA ASP A 28 -12.75 -5.95 -12.33
C ASP A 28 -13.32 -5.48 -13.65
N SER A 29 -12.76 -4.41 -14.19
CA SER A 29 -12.98 -4.03 -15.58
C SER A 29 -12.30 -5.03 -16.52
N LYS A 30 -12.67 -5.04 -17.80
CA LYS A 30 -12.01 -5.89 -18.80
C LYS A 30 -10.51 -5.68 -18.89
N LYS A 31 -10.04 -4.43 -18.70
CA LYS A 31 -8.61 -4.10 -18.70
C LYS A 31 -7.91 -4.63 -17.46
N GLU A 32 -8.53 -4.52 -16.30
CA GLU A 32 -8.01 -5.06 -15.03
C GLU A 32 -7.93 -6.59 -15.09
N ALA A 33 -8.97 -7.26 -15.59
CA ALA A 33 -8.98 -8.70 -15.73
C ALA A 33 -7.84 -9.18 -16.66
N LEU A 34 -7.64 -8.51 -17.81
CA LEU A 34 -6.54 -8.81 -18.72
C LEU A 34 -5.17 -8.56 -18.06
N CYS A 35 -5.02 -7.47 -17.32
CA CYS A 35 -3.81 -7.17 -16.57
C CYS A 35 -3.50 -8.27 -15.54
N LEU A 36 -4.50 -8.71 -14.78
CA LEU A 36 -4.35 -9.79 -13.80
C LEU A 36 -3.96 -11.13 -14.46
N GLU A 37 -4.45 -11.41 -15.67
CA GLU A 37 -4.05 -12.59 -16.42
C GLU A 37 -2.56 -12.53 -16.80
N TYR A 38 -2.08 -11.39 -17.32
CA TYR A 38 -0.65 -11.19 -17.59
C TYR A 38 0.22 -11.32 -16.35
N VAL A 39 -0.21 -10.73 -15.24
CA VAL A 39 0.51 -10.79 -13.97
C VAL A 39 0.57 -12.23 -13.43
N ARG A 40 -0.49 -13.02 -13.60
CA ARG A 40 -0.52 -14.43 -13.22
C ARG A 40 0.49 -15.24 -14.03
N HIS A 41 0.49 -15.08 -15.35
CA HIS A 41 1.48 -15.74 -16.24
C HIS A 41 2.91 -15.30 -15.91
N PHE A 42 3.13 -14.01 -15.61
CA PHE A 42 4.44 -13.54 -15.19
C PHE A 42 4.89 -14.21 -13.89
N ARG A 43 4.02 -14.29 -12.88
CA ARG A 43 4.30 -14.97 -11.61
C ARG A 43 4.67 -16.43 -11.82
N GLU A 44 3.89 -17.17 -12.61
CA GLU A 44 4.16 -18.57 -12.95
C GLU A 44 5.54 -18.77 -13.59
N LYS A 45 5.86 -17.94 -14.59
CA LYS A 45 7.18 -17.97 -15.25
C LYS A 45 8.31 -17.59 -14.29
N PHE A 46 8.10 -16.57 -13.46
CA PHE A 46 9.10 -16.16 -12.47
C PHE A 46 9.39 -17.29 -11.48
N THR A 47 8.36 -17.92 -10.93
CA THR A 47 8.50 -19.04 -10.00
C THR A 47 9.19 -20.25 -10.64
N ALA A 48 8.87 -20.54 -11.91
CA ALA A 48 9.52 -21.62 -12.64
C ALA A 48 11.01 -21.36 -12.92
N LEU A 49 11.38 -20.11 -13.22
CA LEU A 49 12.77 -19.71 -13.47
C LEU A 49 13.60 -19.55 -12.20
N PHE A 50 12.96 -19.16 -11.10
CA PHE A 50 13.61 -18.83 -9.83
C PHE A 50 12.93 -19.52 -8.65
N PRO A 51 13.00 -20.86 -8.56
CA PRO A 51 12.28 -21.64 -7.55
C PRO A 51 12.75 -21.33 -6.11
N ASP A 52 13.99 -20.89 -5.95
CA ASP A 52 14.59 -20.54 -4.65
C ASP A 52 14.24 -19.11 -4.18
N ARG A 53 13.56 -18.32 -5.02
CA ARG A 53 13.13 -16.97 -4.67
C ARG A 53 11.77 -16.98 -3.99
N ARG A 54 11.60 -16.06 -3.06
CA ARG A 54 10.28 -15.84 -2.44
C ARG A 54 9.25 -15.39 -3.48
N GLU A 55 8.01 -15.74 -3.25
CA GLU A 55 6.90 -15.30 -4.08
C GLU A 55 6.82 -13.77 -4.12
N LEU A 56 6.52 -13.22 -5.30
CA LEU A 56 6.37 -11.78 -5.50
C LEU A 56 4.97 -11.34 -5.04
N PHE A 57 4.93 -10.20 -4.35
CA PHE A 57 3.69 -9.56 -3.90
C PHE A 57 3.03 -8.80 -5.06
N LEU A 58 2.37 -9.53 -5.95
CA LEU A 58 1.83 -8.98 -7.20
C LEU A 58 0.32 -8.79 -7.20
N MET A 59 -0.41 -9.67 -6.51
CA MET A 59 -1.88 -9.70 -6.55
C MET A 59 -2.47 -9.76 -5.13
N PRO A 60 -2.24 -8.73 -4.29
CA PRO A 60 -2.87 -8.66 -2.98
C PRO A 60 -4.39 -8.58 -3.12
N ARG A 61 -5.10 -9.03 -2.09
CA ARG A 61 -6.52 -8.81 -1.96
C ARG A 61 -6.79 -7.40 -1.45
N ASN A 62 -7.79 -6.75 -2.01
CA ASN A 62 -8.26 -5.47 -1.47
C ASN A 62 -9.19 -5.68 -0.27
N GLU A 63 -9.75 -4.60 0.26
CA GLU A 63 -10.71 -4.60 1.38
C GLU A 63 -12.00 -5.39 1.12
N TRP A 64 -12.32 -5.64 -0.15
CA TRP A 64 -13.48 -6.43 -0.59
C TRP A 64 -13.12 -7.89 -0.90
N GLY A 65 -11.88 -8.30 -0.65
CA GLY A 65 -11.39 -9.66 -0.89
C GLY A 65 -11.05 -9.97 -2.36
N LEU A 66 -11.11 -8.98 -3.25
CA LEU A 66 -10.76 -9.14 -4.66
C LEU A 66 -9.25 -9.00 -4.86
N PRO A 67 -8.61 -9.91 -5.63
CA PRO A 67 -7.22 -9.73 -6.01
C PRO A 67 -7.09 -8.54 -6.95
N LYS A 68 -6.11 -7.65 -6.68
CA LYS A 68 -5.80 -6.51 -7.53
C LYS A 68 -4.31 -6.51 -7.86
N PHE A 69 -3.94 -6.09 -9.07
CA PHE A 69 -2.54 -5.90 -9.37
C PHE A 69 -1.96 -4.80 -8.50
N VAL A 70 -0.88 -5.07 -7.78
CA VAL A 70 -0.32 -4.18 -6.76
C VAL A 70 -0.07 -2.76 -7.27
N CYS A 71 0.36 -2.59 -8.53
CA CYS A 71 0.56 -1.26 -9.10
C CYS A 71 -0.74 -0.45 -9.24
N THR A 72 -1.90 -1.10 -9.29
CA THR A 72 -3.20 -0.40 -9.38
C THR A 72 -3.70 0.12 -8.02
N THR A 73 -3.03 -0.23 -6.93
CA THR A 73 -3.32 0.34 -5.60
C THR A 73 -2.81 1.76 -5.46
N LEU A 74 -1.80 2.15 -6.24
CA LEU A 74 -1.34 3.53 -6.32
C LEU A 74 -2.40 4.38 -7.02
N ARG A 75 -2.86 5.42 -6.34
CA ARG A 75 -3.91 6.33 -6.82
C ARG A 75 -3.42 7.76 -6.74
N PRO A 76 -2.79 8.30 -7.81
CA PRO A 76 -2.36 9.71 -7.83
C PRO A 76 -3.50 10.62 -7.39
N THR A 77 -3.33 11.28 -6.27
CA THR A 77 -4.39 12.07 -5.62
C THR A 77 -3.82 13.42 -5.20
N LEU A 78 -4.54 14.49 -5.53
CA LEU A 78 -4.23 15.84 -5.07
C LEU A 78 -5.13 16.18 -3.89
N LEU A 79 -4.52 16.61 -2.80
CA LEU A 79 -5.23 17.23 -1.70
C LEU A 79 -5.57 18.70 -2.07
N PRO A 80 -6.65 19.28 -1.52
CA PRO A 80 -7.08 20.63 -1.87
C PRO A 80 -6.16 21.74 -1.28
N TYR A 81 -5.11 21.36 -0.55
CA TYR A 81 -4.21 22.26 0.17
C TYR A 81 -2.82 22.21 -0.46
N ARG A 82 -2.45 23.27 -1.20
CA ARG A 82 -1.16 23.34 -1.90
C ARG A 82 0.03 23.43 -0.95
N GLU A 83 -0.17 23.92 0.24
CA GLU A 83 0.85 24.08 1.28
C GLU A 83 1.48 22.75 1.72
N ILE A 84 0.75 21.65 1.52
CA ILE A 84 1.23 20.32 1.88
C ILE A 84 1.83 19.53 0.72
N TYR A 85 2.04 20.15 -0.47
CA TYR A 85 2.58 19.43 -1.63
C TYR A 85 4.09 19.23 -1.56
N ASP A 86 4.79 19.89 -0.65
CA ASP A 86 6.17 19.57 -0.34
C ASP A 86 6.30 18.13 0.20
N PHE A 87 7.32 17.39 -0.26
CA PHE A 87 7.45 15.98 0.10
C PHE A 87 7.57 15.73 1.61
N GLY A 88 8.30 16.60 2.32
CA GLY A 88 8.44 16.51 3.77
C GLY A 88 7.11 16.74 4.47
N THR A 89 6.39 17.77 4.05
CA THR A 89 5.07 18.11 4.61
C THR A 89 4.03 17.01 4.33
N LEU A 90 4.05 16.40 3.13
CA LEU A 90 3.21 15.24 2.81
C LEU A 90 3.54 14.04 3.69
N ALA A 91 4.82 13.76 3.91
CA ALA A 91 5.25 12.67 4.79
C ALA A 91 4.78 12.89 6.23
N HIS A 92 4.95 14.11 6.77
CA HIS A 92 4.44 14.48 8.09
C HIS A 92 2.91 14.40 8.17
N PHE A 93 2.20 14.81 7.12
CA PHE A 93 0.75 14.69 7.09
C PHE A 93 0.31 13.24 7.22
N VAL A 94 0.87 12.33 6.41
CA VAL A 94 0.53 10.90 6.44
C VAL A 94 0.88 10.30 7.81
N ALA A 95 2.07 10.60 8.33
CA ALA A 95 2.53 10.11 9.63
C ALA A 95 1.64 10.55 10.80
N ASN A 96 1.11 11.78 10.75
CA ASN A 96 0.26 12.32 11.83
C ASN A 96 -1.22 11.97 11.65
N TYR A 97 -1.67 11.73 10.41
CA TYR A 97 -3.07 11.45 10.14
C TYR A 97 -3.45 9.99 10.42
N LEU A 98 -2.54 9.06 10.14
CA LEU A 98 -2.76 7.63 10.33
C LEU A 98 -2.16 7.14 11.66
N HIS A 99 -2.86 6.25 12.31
CA HIS A 99 -2.33 5.44 13.39
C HIS A 99 -1.59 4.22 12.83
N TYR A 100 -0.33 4.05 13.18
CA TYR A 100 0.46 2.90 12.74
C TYR A 100 0.09 1.65 13.53
N GLU A 101 -0.19 0.58 12.82
CA GLU A 101 -0.43 -0.75 13.36
C GLU A 101 0.51 -1.74 12.67
N PRO A 102 1.47 -2.33 13.41
CA PRO A 102 2.45 -3.24 12.82
C PRO A 102 1.78 -4.48 12.23
N LEU A 103 2.43 -5.09 11.24
CA LEU A 103 2.06 -6.40 10.72
C LEU A 103 2.14 -7.44 11.84
N GLU A 104 1.20 -8.40 11.86
CA GLU A 104 1.24 -9.52 12.80
C GLU A 104 2.51 -10.35 12.63
N SER A 105 2.92 -10.57 11.37
CA SER A 105 4.18 -11.24 11.02
C SER A 105 5.05 -10.25 10.21
N PRO A 106 6.09 -9.64 10.81
CA PRO A 106 6.92 -8.63 10.13
C PRO A 106 7.62 -9.11 8.86
N ASN A 107 7.82 -10.44 8.73
CA ASN A 107 8.49 -11.06 7.59
C ASN A 107 7.53 -11.57 6.51
N GLU A 108 6.23 -11.36 6.68
CA GLU A 108 5.20 -11.80 5.75
C GLU A 108 4.51 -10.61 5.09
N TYR A 109 3.90 -10.86 3.95
CA TYR A 109 3.07 -9.85 3.30
C TYR A 109 1.77 -9.63 4.07
N PRO A 110 1.19 -8.43 3.99
CA PRO A 110 -0.14 -8.22 4.53
C PRO A 110 -1.15 -9.10 3.79
N GLU A 111 -2.08 -9.68 4.52
CA GLU A 111 -3.17 -10.47 3.93
C GLU A 111 -4.05 -9.63 3.00
N VAL A 112 -4.24 -8.37 3.36
CA VAL A 112 -5.05 -7.41 2.62
C VAL A 112 -4.29 -6.11 2.43
N LEU A 113 -4.27 -5.61 1.19
CA LEU A 113 -3.81 -4.27 0.84
C LEU A 113 -5.02 -3.42 0.45
N PRO A 114 -5.57 -2.63 1.39
CA PRO A 114 -6.73 -1.80 1.12
C PRO A 114 -6.39 -0.63 0.19
N SER A 115 -7.42 -0.07 -0.42
CA SER A 115 -7.28 1.16 -1.19
C SER A 115 -6.87 2.35 -0.32
N PRO A 116 -6.14 3.34 -0.86
CA PRO A 116 -5.80 4.56 -0.12
C PRO A 116 -7.01 5.27 0.48
N THR A 117 -8.15 5.27 -0.23
CA THR A 117 -9.41 5.83 0.28
C THR A 117 -9.87 5.13 1.55
N GLN A 118 -9.78 3.80 1.58
CA GLN A 118 -10.19 3.02 2.73
C GLN A 118 -9.23 3.19 3.91
N VAL A 119 -7.94 3.33 3.64
CA VAL A 119 -6.93 3.62 4.67
C VAL A 119 -7.21 4.97 5.33
N LEU A 120 -7.56 5.99 4.55
CA LEU A 120 -7.94 7.31 5.07
C LEU A 120 -9.20 7.27 5.92
N ASP A 121 -10.20 6.49 5.53
CA ASP A 121 -11.43 6.31 6.29
C ASP A 121 -11.17 5.60 7.62
N TRP A 122 -10.38 4.55 7.60
CA TRP A 122 -10.02 3.80 8.81
C TRP A 122 -9.06 4.56 9.73
N LYS A 123 -8.24 5.45 9.19
CA LYS A 123 -7.17 6.18 9.90
C LYS A 123 -6.18 5.26 10.60
N VAL A 124 -6.00 4.06 10.08
CA VAL A 124 -5.10 3.03 10.61
C VAL A 124 -4.48 2.31 9.43
N GLY A 125 -3.20 2.03 9.50
CA GLY A 125 -2.49 1.29 8.48
C GLY A 125 -1.19 0.66 8.97
N ASP A 126 -0.71 -0.31 8.23
CA ASP A 126 0.64 -0.88 8.37
C ASP A 126 1.63 -0.15 7.44
N CYS A 127 2.89 -0.60 7.43
CA CYS A 127 3.94 0.00 6.62
C CYS A 127 3.62 0.01 5.11
N PHE A 128 2.89 -0.99 4.60
CA PHE A 128 2.47 -1.03 3.19
C PHE A 128 1.42 0.04 2.90
N ASP A 129 0.45 0.20 3.80
CA ASP A 129 -0.61 1.20 3.67
C ASP A 129 -0.04 2.63 3.67
N PHE A 130 0.89 2.91 4.61
CA PHE A 130 1.59 4.19 4.68
C PHE A 130 2.38 4.47 3.38
N ALA A 131 3.13 3.48 2.90
CA ALA A 131 3.94 3.63 1.69
C ALA A 131 3.06 3.88 0.44
N VAL A 132 1.98 3.12 0.28
CA VAL A 132 1.05 3.27 -0.87
C VAL A 132 0.34 4.61 -0.82
N LEU A 133 -0.13 5.04 0.36
CA LEU A 133 -0.82 6.32 0.52
C LEU A 133 0.12 7.49 0.24
N LEU A 134 1.31 7.50 0.86
CA LEU A 134 2.31 8.56 0.64
C LEU A 134 2.74 8.64 -0.83
N CYS A 135 3.04 7.49 -1.45
CA CYS A 135 3.39 7.44 -2.86
C CYS A 135 2.26 7.97 -3.75
N SER A 136 1.00 7.66 -3.43
CA SER A 136 -0.17 8.16 -4.16
C SER A 136 -0.30 9.69 -4.10
N TYR A 137 0.00 10.30 -2.96
CA TYR A 137 0.02 11.75 -2.82
C TYR A 137 1.20 12.40 -3.52
N LEU A 138 2.39 11.82 -3.41
CA LEU A 138 3.59 12.31 -4.09
C LEU A 138 3.40 12.31 -5.62
N LEU A 139 2.87 11.21 -6.16
CA LEU A 139 2.52 11.12 -7.59
C LEU A 139 1.46 12.16 -7.98
N GLY A 140 0.45 12.37 -7.13
CA GLY A 140 -0.56 13.42 -7.34
C GLY A 140 0.04 14.83 -7.36
N ALA A 141 1.00 15.11 -6.48
CA ALA A 141 1.72 16.38 -6.42
C ALA A 141 2.74 16.57 -7.55
N GLY A 142 2.96 15.55 -8.40
CA GLY A 142 3.84 15.61 -9.57
C GLY A 142 5.27 15.13 -9.33
N TYR A 143 5.53 14.49 -8.19
CA TYR A 143 6.82 13.84 -7.93
C TYR A 143 6.93 12.51 -8.67
N ASP A 144 8.15 12.15 -9.05
CA ASP A 144 8.48 10.80 -9.55
C ASP A 144 8.74 9.88 -8.35
N ALA A 145 7.69 9.20 -7.89
CA ALA A 145 7.71 8.43 -6.65
C ALA A 145 7.39 6.94 -6.90
N TYR A 146 8.07 6.09 -6.16
CA TYR A 146 7.95 4.64 -6.24
C TYR A 146 7.84 4.01 -4.86
N VAL A 147 7.07 2.93 -4.76
CA VAL A 147 7.09 2.05 -3.57
C VAL A 147 8.07 0.91 -3.84
N VAL A 148 9.07 0.79 -2.99
CA VAL A 148 10.00 -0.34 -2.99
C VAL A 148 9.73 -1.18 -1.76
N TYR A 149 9.57 -2.48 -1.94
CA TYR A 149 9.45 -3.41 -0.83
C TYR A 149 10.54 -4.48 -0.90
N GLY A 150 10.91 -5.00 0.25
CA GLY A 150 11.94 -6.02 0.37
C GLY A 150 11.81 -6.80 1.67
N TYR A 151 12.72 -7.73 1.86
CA TYR A 151 12.83 -8.53 3.07
C TYR A 151 14.05 -8.12 3.85
N ALA A 152 13.88 -7.99 5.16
CA ALA A 152 14.96 -7.83 6.09
C ALA A 152 14.81 -8.86 7.23
N PRO A 153 15.92 -9.21 7.93
CA PRO A 153 15.83 -10.00 9.15
C PRO A 153 14.91 -9.33 10.18
N SER A 154 14.21 -10.14 11.00
CA SER A 154 13.23 -9.64 11.98
C SER A 154 13.81 -8.57 12.90
N TRP A 155 15.07 -8.72 13.31
CA TRP A 155 15.76 -7.77 14.18
C TRP A 155 16.00 -6.39 13.52
N ILE A 156 16.04 -6.32 12.18
CA ILE A 156 16.07 -5.05 11.43
C ILE A 156 14.66 -4.48 11.32
N CYS A 157 13.67 -5.32 10.97
CA CYS A 157 12.28 -4.88 10.80
C CYS A 157 11.67 -4.29 12.08
N LEU A 158 12.12 -4.78 13.25
CA LEU A 158 11.63 -4.33 14.55
C LEU A 158 12.46 -3.18 15.15
N ARG A 159 13.53 -2.79 14.49
CA ARG A 159 14.39 -1.70 14.98
C ARG A 159 13.77 -0.36 14.66
N ASP A 160 13.50 0.42 15.69
CA ASP A 160 13.17 1.84 15.52
C ASP A 160 14.42 2.62 15.09
N GLN A 161 14.33 3.31 13.98
CA GLN A 161 15.39 4.13 13.41
C GLN A 161 14.91 5.57 13.17
N SER A 162 13.80 5.98 13.76
CA SER A 162 13.22 7.31 13.58
C SER A 162 14.19 8.46 13.94
N ASP A 163 15.08 8.20 14.90
CA ASP A 163 16.08 9.17 15.36
C ASP A 163 17.49 8.93 14.73
N THR A 164 17.58 8.03 13.75
CA THR A 164 18.87 7.74 13.13
C THR A 164 19.22 8.80 12.10
N THR A 165 20.28 9.56 12.33
CA THR A 165 20.81 10.51 11.35
C THR A 165 21.34 9.75 10.12
N VAL A 166 20.95 10.19 8.95
CA VAL A 166 21.41 9.58 7.69
C VAL A 166 22.70 10.27 7.26
N PRO A 167 23.86 9.57 7.22
CA PRO A 167 25.15 10.19 6.93
C PRO A 167 25.24 10.93 5.59
N ILE A 168 24.37 10.60 4.65
CA ILE A 168 24.28 11.26 3.34
C ILE A 168 23.75 12.68 3.47
N LEU A 169 22.81 12.91 4.36
CA LEU A 169 22.21 14.23 4.59
C LEU A 169 23.14 15.18 5.37
N GLU A 170 24.09 14.63 6.15
CA GLU A 170 25.10 15.43 6.86
C GLU A 170 26.15 16.01 5.90
N ARG A 171 26.46 15.32 4.78
CA ARG A 171 27.45 15.77 3.79
C ARG A 171 26.98 16.91 2.90
N GLU A 172 25.68 17.12 2.79
CA GLU A 172 25.10 18.23 2.01
C GLU A 172 24.95 19.52 2.85
N ALA A 173 25.16 19.42 4.17
CA ALA A 173 25.06 20.56 5.10
C ALA A 173 26.39 21.20 5.45
N GLU A 174 27.55 20.64 5.02
CA GLU A 174 28.90 21.22 5.09
C GLU A 174 29.27 21.93 3.76
#